data_1145d0e066a0b96180de1bc1b2f439b3
#
_entry.id   1145d0e066a0b96180de1bc1b2f439b3
#
_cell.length_a   1.000
_cell.length_b   1.000
_cell.length_c   1.000
_cell.angle_alpha   90.00
_cell.angle_beta   90.00
_cell.angle_gamma   90.00
#
_symmetry.space_group_name_H-M   'P 1'
#
loop_
_entity.id
_entity.type
_entity.pdbx_description
1 polymer ?
#
loop_
_entity_poly.entity_id
_entity_poly.type
_entity_poly.pdbx_seq_one_letter_code
_entity_poly.pdbx_strand_id
1 'polypeptide(L)'
;MTIRYALPSDTLHIIRAIQNKRIDYNTTQDVKVDVAAHRLVVAVEGDKILGSVAIVYKPHRGYFAIMRMCVYSKASKGKGVASALIDFVLALELGEYGCTPWSDNPAMIHILVKRGFVYQYTFNENYNYYKKATRV
;
A
#
# COMPACT_ATOMS: atom_id res chain seq x y z
N MET A 1 3.63 0.25 -17.39
CA MET A 1 2.86 0.36 -16.13
C MET A 1 2.92 1.80 -15.64
N THR A 2 1.79 2.36 -15.35
CA THR A 2 1.66 3.73 -14.83
C THR A 2 1.19 3.69 -13.38
N ILE A 3 1.80 4.50 -12.52
CA ILE A 3 1.38 4.64 -11.12
C ILE A 3 0.73 6.01 -10.97
N ARG A 4 -0.47 6.04 -10.41
CA ARG A 4 -1.23 7.29 -10.23
C ARG A 4 -2.21 7.16 -9.07
N TYR A 5 -2.77 8.28 -8.63
CA TYR A 5 -3.90 8.24 -7.70
C TYR A 5 -5.13 7.65 -8.38
N ALA A 6 -5.93 6.92 -7.59
CA ALA A 6 -7.18 6.35 -8.06
C ALA A 6 -8.20 7.45 -8.38
N LEU A 7 -8.94 7.27 -9.47
CA LEU A 7 -10.06 8.13 -9.86
C LEU A 7 -11.38 7.53 -9.36
N PRO A 8 -12.42 8.35 -9.16
CA PRO A 8 -13.75 7.82 -8.80
C PRO A 8 -14.23 6.70 -9.73
N SER A 9 -13.90 6.77 -11.01
CA SER A 9 -14.24 5.74 -12.01
C SER A 9 -13.55 4.39 -11.78
N ASP A 10 -12.47 4.36 -10.98
CA ASP A 10 -11.75 3.12 -10.67
C ASP A 10 -12.41 2.32 -9.52
N THR A 11 -13.30 2.95 -8.77
CA THR A 11 -13.78 2.43 -7.46
C THR A 11 -14.35 1.02 -7.57
N LEU A 12 -15.24 0.74 -8.54
CA LEU A 12 -15.85 -0.58 -8.69
C LEU A 12 -14.84 -1.66 -9.06
N HIS A 13 -13.86 -1.34 -9.90
CA HIS A 13 -12.81 -2.28 -10.28
C HIS A 13 -11.95 -2.65 -9.07
N ILE A 14 -11.62 -1.66 -8.24
CA ILE A 14 -10.84 -1.88 -7.02
C ILE A 14 -11.62 -2.75 -6.03
N ILE A 15 -12.89 -2.42 -5.78
CA ILE A 15 -13.74 -3.20 -4.88
C ILE A 15 -13.82 -4.66 -5.32
N ARG A 16 -14.06 -4.91 -6.60
CA ARG A 16 -14.14 -6.28 -7.14
C ARG A 16 -12.82 -7.03 -7.00
N ALA A 17 -11.71 -6.35 -7.23
CA ALA A 17 -10.40 -6.97 -7.18
C ALA A 17 -9.99 -7.41 -5.77
N ILE A 18 -10.39 -6.67 -4.74
CA ILE A 18 -9.95 -6.93 -3.36
C ILE A 18 -10.93 -7.75 -2.53
N GLN A 19 -12.15 -7.99 -3.02
CA GLN A 19 -13.23 -8.65 -2.26
C GLN A 19 -12.83 -9.97 -1.59
N ASN A 20 -11.99 -10.76 -2.24
CA ASN A 20 -11.59 -12.07 -1.76
C ASN A 20 -10.10 -12.12 -1.35
N LYS A 21 -9.48 -10.95 -1.11
CA LYS A 21 -8.08 -10.87 -0.71
C LYS A 21 -7.95 -10.78 0.81
N ARG A 22 -6.83 -11.33 1.33
CA ARG A 22 -6.45 -11.22 2.74
C ARG A 22 -5.85 -9.85 3.01
N ILE A 23 -6.72 -8.84 3.14
CA ILE A 23 -6.33 -7.49 3.56
C ILE A 23 -7.38 -6.93 4.51
N ASP A 24 -6.94 -6.07 5.42
CA ASP A 24 -7.80 -5.39 6.38
C ASP A 24 -8.55 -4.25 5.71
N TYR A 25 -9.54 -4.64 4.91
CA TYR A 25 -10.42 -3.71 4.24
C TYR A 25 -11.88 -4.05 4.59
N ASN A 26 -12.59 -3.10 5.13
CA ASN A 26 -14.06 -3.10 5.02
C ASN A 26 -14.36 -2.63 3.60
N THR A 27 -14.34 -3.56 2.69
CA THR A 27 -14.05 -3.41 1.29
C THR A 27 -14.72 -2.20 0.62
N THR A 28 -16.05 -2.17 0.63
CA THR A 28 -16.77 -1.12 -0.10
C THR A 28 -16.55 0.25 0.51
N GLN A 29 -16.69 0.37 1.81
CA GLN A 29 -16.63 1.65 2.50
C GLN A 29 -15.21 2.21 2.51
N ASP A 30 -14.21 1.40 2.84
CA ASP A 30 -12.82 1.86 2.91
C ASP A 30 -12.29 2.28 1.55
N VAL A 31 -12.63 1.56 0.49
CA VAL A 31 -12.23 1.94 -0.86
C VAL A 31 -12.83 3.29 -1.25
N LYS A 32 -14.13 3.47 -1.02
CA LYS A 32 -14.80 4.75 -1.32
C LYS A 32 -14.18 5.92 -0.58
N VAL A 33 -13.88 5.74 0.71
CA VAL A 33 -13.25 6.77 1.55
C VAL A 33 -11.84 7.08 1.03
N ASP A 34 -11.03 6.06 0.75
CA ASP A 34 -9.66 6.24 0.28
C ASP A 34 -9.62 6.95 -1.07
N VAL A 35 -10.51 6.60 -2.00
CA VAL A 35 -10.60 7.26 -3.31
C VAL A 35 -11.02 8.72 -3.16
N ALA A 36 -12.06 8.98 -2.38
CA ALA A 36 -12.57 10.34 -2.16
C ALA A 36 -11.56 11.24 -1.45
N ALA A 37 -10.75 10.69 -0.56
CA ALA A 37 -9.73 11.42 0.18
C ALA A 37 -8.40 11.59 -0.60
N HIS A 38 -8.31 11.13 -1.85
CA HIS A 38 -7.09 11.18 -2.67
C HIS A 38 -5.89 10.52 -1.98
N ARG A 39 -6.11 9.37 -1.37
CA ARG A 39 -5.05 8.65 -0.65
C ARG A 39 -4.87 7.20 -1.11
N LEU A 40 -5.55 6.80 -2.18
CA LEU A 40 -5.37 5.49 -2.79
C LEU A 40 -4.60 5.65 -4.10
N VAL A 41 -3.50 4.90 -4.20
CA VAL A 41 -2.62 4.88 -5.38
C VAL A 41 -2.79 3.56 -6.10
N VAL A 42 -2.87 3.59 -7.42
CA VAL A 42 -3.06 2.40 -8.25
C VAL A 42 -1.94 2.25 -9.27
N ALA A 43 -1.64 0.99 -9.59
CA ALA A 43 -0.77 0.62 -10.70
C ALA A 43 -1.66 0.19 -11.86
N VAL A 44 -1.46 0.79 -13.03
CA VAL A 44 -2.33 0.61 -14.21
C VAL A 44 -1.50 0.21 -15.40
N GLU A 45 -2.01 -0.75 -16.18
CA GLU A 45 -1.44 -1.13 -17.47
C GLU A 45 -2.59 -1.17 -18.49
N GLY A 46 -2.60 -0.23 -19.44
CA GLY A 46 -3.76 -0.02 -20.29
C GLY A 46 -4.96 0.38 -19.45
N ASP A 47 -6.06 -0.34 -19.60
CA ASP A 47 -7.29 -0.17 -18.79
C ASP A 47 -7.37 -1.12 -17.60
N LYS A 48 -6.28 -1.85 -17.32
CA LYS A 48 -6.23 -2.84 -16.25
C LYS A 48 -5.56 -2.27 -15.00
N ILE A 49 -6.24 -2.36 -13.87
CA ILE A 49 -5.64 -2.02 -12.57
C ILE A 49 -4.97 -3.28 -12.01
N LEU A 50 -3.68 -3.19 -11.74
CA LEU A 50 -2.86 -4.32 -11.31
C LEU A 50 -2.71 -4.45 -9.80
N GLY A 51 -2.87 -3.34 -9.10
CA GLY A 51 -2.72 -3.31 -7.64
C GLY A 51 -3.00 -1.92 -7.10
N SER A 52 -3.04 -1.83 -5.77
CA SER A 52 -3.29 -0.57 -5.06
C SER A 52 -2.63 -0.52 -3.70
N VAL A 53 -2.47 0.69 -3.19
CA VAL A 53 -1.97 0.96 -1.83
C VAL A 53 -2.58 2.26 -1.32
N ALA A 54 -2.93 2.30 -0.04
CA ALA A 54 -3.42 3.52 0.61
C ALA A 54 -2.30 4.20 1.39
N ILE A 55 -2.33 5.54 1.41
CA ILE A 55 -1.45 6.37 2.22
C ILE A 55 -2.32 7.11 3.23
N VAL A 56 -2.17 6.80 4.51
CA VAL A 56 -3.03 7.36 5.55
C VAL A 56 -2.17 8.03 6.62
N TYR A 57 -2.35 9.34 6.82
CA TYR A 57 -1.65 10.04 7.89
C TYR A 57 -2.19 9.63 9.26
N LYS A 58 -1.28 9.30 10.18
CA LYS A 58 -1.59 8.91 11.56
C LYS A 58 -1.18 10.05 12.50
N PRO A 59 -2.09 10.98 12.84
CA PRO A 59 -1.70 12.18 13.62
C PRO A 59 -1.16 11.85 15.01
N HIS A 60 -1.66 10.81 15.66
CA HIS A 60 -1.17 10.39 16.98
C HIS A 60 0.21 9.74 16.94
N ARG A 61 0.65 9.31 15.77
CA ARG A 61 1.95 8.64 15.57
C ARG A 61 2.96 9.53 14.84
N GLY A 62 2.50 10.55 14.12
CA GLY A 62 3.34 11.47 13.37
C GLY A 62 3.94 10.91 12.10
N TYR A 63 3.34 9.88 11.50
CA TYR A 63 3.83 9.30 10.26
C TYR A 63 2.71 9.03 9.25
N PHE A 64 3.11 8.86 7.99
CA PHE A 64 2.22 8.41 6.91
C PHE A 64 2.25 6.88 6.84
N ALA A 65 1.12 6.25 7.11
CA ALA A 65 1.00 4.80 7.06
C ALA A 65 0.77 4.33 5.63
N ILE A 66 1.60 3.41 5.17
CA ILE A 66 1.42 2.68 3.92
C ILE A 66 0.56 1.47 4.25
N MET A 67 -0.68 1.48 3.80
CA MET A 67 -1.70 0.52 4.22
C MET A 67 -2.36 -0.16 3.04
N ARG A 68 -2.91 -1.33 3.30
CA ARG A 68 -3.82 -2.02 2.39
C ARG A 68 -3.23 -2.25 1.00
N MET A 69 -1.91 -2.57 0.98
CA MET A 69 -1.23 -2.97 -0.25
C MET A 69 -1.83 -4.26 -0.79
N CYS A 70 -2.23 -4.24 -2.05
CA CYS A 70 -2.78 -5.42 -2.71
C CYS A 70 -2.35 -5.47 -4.17
N VAL A 71 -1.80 -6.61 -4.58
CA VAL A 71 -1.57 -6.96 -5.99
C VAL A 71 -2.69 -7.90 -6.40
N TYR A 72 -3.43 -7.54 -7.44
CA TYR A 72 -4.76 -8.10 -7.71
C TYR A 72 -4.79 -9.49 -8.33
N SER A 73 -3.76 -9.88 -9.05
CA SER A 73 -3.74 -11.20 -9.67
C SER A 73 -2.38 -11.88 -9.53
N LYS A 74 -2.37 -13.21 -9.61
CA LYS A 74 -1.12 -13.99 -9.62
C LYS A 74 -0.23 -13.59 -10.81
N ALA A 75 -0.85 -13.31 -11.95
CA ALA A 75 -0.11 -12.89 -13.15
C ALA A 75 0.61 -11.55 -12.97
N SER A 76 0.09 -10.68 -12.08
CA SER A 76 0.70 -9.39 -11.77
C SER A 76 1.78 -9.49 -10.68
N LYS A 77 1.77 -10.56 -9.87
CA LYS A 77 2.81 -10.80 -8.88
C LYS A 77 4.12 -11.14 -9.60
N GLY A 78 5.23 -10.60 -9.12
CA GLY A 78 6.53 -10.77 -9.76
C GLY A 78 6.82 -9.78 -10.89
N LYS A 79 5.86 -8.93 -11.26
CA LYS A 79 6.07 -7.84 -12.25
C LYS A 79 6.52 -6.54 -11.61
N GLY A 80 6.82 -6.54 -10.32
CA GLY A 80 7.26 -5.34 -9.62
C GLY A 80 6.14 -4.35 -9.29
N VAL A 81 4.89 -4.79 -9.26
CA VAL A 81 3.74 -3.91 -8.96
C VAL A 81 3.85 -3.31 -7.56
N ALA A 82 4.07 -4.16 -6.55
CA ALA A 82 4.20 -3.69 -5.16
C ALA A 82 5.39 -2.75 -5.00
N SER A 83 6.55 -3.09 -5.58
CA SER A 83 7.73 -2.25 -5.57
C SER A 83 7.48 -0.89 -6.20
N ALA A 84 6.81 -0.87 -7.36
CA ALA A 84 6.49 0.37 -8.06
C ALA A 84 5.52 1.25 -7.26
N LEU A 85 4.54 0.67 -6.59
CA LEU A 85 3.62 1.40 -5.71
C LEU A 85 4.36 2.03 -4.53
N ILE A 86 5.22 1.28 -3.87
CA ILE A 86 6.03 1.79 -2.76
C ILE A 86 6.97 2.90 -3.24
N ASP A 87 7.64 2.72 -4.36
CA ASP A 87 8.54 3.74 -4.91
C ASP A 87 7.81 5.04 -5.23
N PHE A 88 6.60 4.96 -5.77
CA PHE A 88 5.78 6.14 -6.01
C PHE A 88 5.47 6.89 -4.70
N VAL A 89 5.04 6.16 -3.67
CA VAL A 89 4.72 6.74 -2.36
C VAL A 89 5.94 7.40 -1.73
N LEU A 90 7.09 6.76 -1.76
CA LEU A 90 8.32 7.31 -1.20
C LEU A 90 8.82 8.53 -1.97
N ALA A 91 8.62 8.56 -3.28
CA ALA A 91 8.99 9.71 -4.12
C ALA A 91 8.17 10.96 -3.82
N LEU A 92 7.00 10.83 -3.18
CA LEU A 92 6.20 11.98 -2.72
C LEU A 92 6.86 12.74 -1.56
N GLU A 93 7.78 12.12 -0.84
CA GLU A 93 8.53 12.75 0.27
C GLU A 93 7.63 13.43 1.30
N LEU A 94 6.56 12.75 1.70
CA LEU A 94 5.54 13.30 2.60
C LEU A 94 6.05 13.52 4.03
N GLY A 95 6.99 12.72 4.48
CA GLY A 95 7.53 12.75 5.84
C GLY A 95 8.00 11.38 6.29
N GLU A 96 7.89 11.08 7.56
CA GLU A 96 8.14 9.72 8.05
C GLU A 96 7.06 8.77 7.55
N TYR A 97 7.46 7.56 7.21
CA TYR A 97 6.57 6.49 6.76
C TYR A 97 6.57 5.33 7.74
N GLY A 98 5.40 4.73 7.92
CA GLY A 98 5.24 3.49 8.67
C GLY A 98 4.50 2.45 7.86
N CYS A 99 4.82 1.18 8.06
CA CYS A 99 4.16 0.07 7.38
C CYS A 99 4.12 -1.14 8.29
N THR A 100 2.99 -1.87 8.29
CA THR A 100 2.77 -3.02 9.16
C THR A 100 2.37 -4.24 8.33
N PRO A 101 3.32 -4.86 7.59
CA PRO A 101 3.03 -6.09 6.86
C PRO A 101 2.76 -7.25 7.82
N TRP A 102 2.07 -8.27 7.34
CA TRP A 102 2.00 -9.55 8.04
C TRP A 102 3.40 -10.09 8.24
N SER A 103 3.67 -10.68 9.42
CA SER A 103 4.99 -11.24 9.73
C SER A 103 5.36 -12.43 8.83
N ASP A 104 4.36 -13.09 8.23
CA ASP A 104 4.53 -14.19 7.29
C ASP A 104 4.53 -13.76 5.82
N ASN A 105 4.77 -12.47 5.55
CA ASN A 105 4.87 -11.94 4.21
C ASN A 105 6.32 -11.46 3.90
N PRO A 106 7.24 -12.42 3.64
CA PRO A 106 8.65 -12.07 3.42
C PRO A 106 8.87 -11.21 2.17
N ALA A 107 8.03 -11.35 1.15
CA ALA A 107 8.15 -10.55 -0.07
C ALA A 107 7.96 -9.07 0.21
N MET A 108 6.92 -8.70 0.96
CA MET A 108 6.68 -7.30 1.33
C MET A 108 7.75 -6.77 2.28
N ILE A 109 8.16 -7.57 3.25
CA ILE A 109 9.22 -7.22 4.18
C ILE A 109 10.52 -6.92 3.42
N HIS A 110 10.88 -7.76 2.45
CA HIS A 110 12.06 -7.55 1.62
C HIS A 110 11.99 -6.22 0.85
N ILE A 111 10.84 -5.90 0.27
CA ILE A 111 10.61 -4.64 -0.44
C ILE A 111 10.86 -3.44 0.47
N LEU A 112 10.34 -3.48 1.69
CA LEU A 112 10.49 -2.41 2.67
C LEU A 112 11.93 -2.25 3.15
N VAL A 113 12.57 -3.34 3.55
CA VAL A 113 13.95 -3.34 4.07
C VAL A 113 14.92 -2.83 3.01
N LYS A 114 14.77 -3.27 1.77
CA LYS A 114 15.59 -2.81 0.65
C LYS A 114 15.50 -1.30 0.43
N ARG A 115 14.38 -0.67 0.84
CA ARG A 115 14.14 0.77 0.70
C ARG A 115 14.44 1.58 1.96
N GLY A 116 15.10 0.96 2.92
CA GLY A 116 15.57 1.65 4.12
C GLY A 116 14.58 1.67 5.27
N PHE A 117 13.50 0.89 5.20
CA PHE A 117 12.62 0.71 6.36
C PHE A 117 13.32 -0.13 7.41
N VAL A 118 13.16 0.24 8.67
CA VAL A 118 13.80 -0.42 9.81
C VAL A 118 12.74 -1.05 10.69
N TYR A 119 12.93 -2.34 11.00
CA TYR A 119 12.07 -3.07 11.92
C TYR A 119 12.05 -2.40 13.29
N GLN A 120 10.86 -2.25 13.85
CA GLN A 120 10.66 -1.67 15.18
C GLN A 120 10.23 -2.72 16.22
N TYR A 121 9.11 -3.38 15.97
CA TYR A 121 8.58 -4.42 16.87
C TYR A 121 7.49 -5.24 16.17
N THR A 122 7.15 -6.38 16.78
CA THR A 122 6.03 -7.22 16.34
C THR A 122 4.87 -7.06 17.33
N PHE A 123 3.66 -6.93 16.81
CA PHE A 123 2.45 -6.84 17.63
C PHE A 123 1.40 -7.85 17.17
N ASN A 124 0.53 -8.26 18.12
CA ASN A 124 -0.50 -9.29 17.89
C ASN A 124 0.06 -10.58 17.29
N GLU A 125 1.35 -10.86 17.50
CA GLU A 125 2.05 -12.06 16.98
C GLU A 125 2.06 -12.19 15.45
N ASN A 126 1.30 -11.36 14.72
CA ASN A 126 1.05 -11.51 13.29
C ASN A 126 1.58 -10.36 12.45
N TYR A 127 1.90 -9.21 13.04
CA TYR A 127 2.29 -8.01 12.31
C TYR A 127 3.63 -7.47 12.77
N ASN A 128 4.49 -7.16 11.81
CA ASN A 128 5.74 -6.44 12.08
C ASN A 128 5.56 -4.97 11.72
N TYR A 129 6.00 -4.08 12.60
CA TYR A 129 6.01 -2.64 12.31
C TYR A 129 7.39 -2.21 11.81
N TYR A 130 7.41 -1.54 10.67
CA TYR A 130 8.59 -0.97 10.04
C TYR A 130 8.44 0.54 9.91
N LYS A 131 9.53 1.27 10.06
CA LYS A 131 9.55 2.72 10.00
C LYS A 131 10.66 3.19 9.08
N LYS A 132 10.38 4.25 8.30
CA LYS A 132 11.38 4.95 7.51
C LYS A 132 11.30 6.43 7.82
N ALA A 133 12.40 6.99 8.36
CA ALA A 133 12.51 8.42 8.64
C ALA A 133 12.70 9.20 7.33
N THR A 134 12.26 10.47 7.34
CA THR A 134 12.58 11.41 6.28
C THR A 134 14.07 11.63 6.21
N ARG A 135 14.60 11.78 5.01
CA ARG A 135 15.96 12.29 4.83
C ARG A 135 16.01 13.75 5.28
N VAL A 136 16.91 14.00 6.16
CA VAL A 136 17.23 15.38 6.56
C VAL A 136 18.37 15.87 5.67
#